data_66800601c50c1cdf9f697154d21ca184
#
_entry.id   66800601c50c1cdf9f697154d21ca184
#
_cell.length_a   1.000
_cell.length_b   1.000
_cell.length_c   1.000
_cell.angle_alpha   90.00
_cell.angle_beta   90.00
_cell.angle_gamma   90.00
#
_symmetry.space_group_name_H-M   'P 1'
#
loop_
_entity.id
_entity.type
_entity.pdbx_description
1 polymer ?
#
loop_
_entity_poly.entity_id
_entity_poly.type
_entity_poly.pdbx_seq_one_letter_code
_entity_poly.pdbx_strand_id
1 'polypeptide(L)'
;MKTKKLLYIGCLMAASLVTFSSCGDFLDEDPKGQLTPEKFFLTEADLTASVNALYERINQTQSWTNPMYPQWQGDDITANPGSNKQACAALDAFASDGANKGVVDAWNQHYSVIKAANLITESASKAPVAQEKINVALGNAHFWRAYSYYYLVRVFGKLPIITKTNIEQFDAQPSEIEKVYELIVQDLKDAINE
;
A
#
# COMPACT_ATOMS: atom_id res chain seq x y z
N MET A 1 23.94 3.99 65.67
CA MET A 1 22.75 4.43 64.90
C MET A 1 23.03 4.72 63.41
N LYS A 2 24.19 5.22 63.01
CA LYS A 2 24.53 5.58 61.64
C LYS A 2 24.63 4.37 60.69
N THR A 3 25.20 3.25 61.13
CA THR A 3 25.40 2.03 60.34
C THR A 3 24.09 1.32 59.93
N LYS A 4 23.10 1.31 60.83
CA LYS A 4 21.79 0.72 60.52
C LYS A 4 21.02 1.53 59.44
N LYS A 5 21.14 2.88 59.48
CA LYS A 5 20.54 3.73 58.42
C LYS A 5 21.16 3.52 57.04
N LEU A 6 22.49 3.31 56.98
CA LEU A 6 23.18 3.03 55.74
C LEU A 6 22.73 1.69 55.12
N LEU A 7 22.52 0.68 55.99
CA LEU A 7 22.03 -0.64 55.55
C LEU A 7 20.61 -0.56 54.98
N TYR A 8 19.72 0.20 55.58
CA TYR A 8 18.35 0.40 55.06
C TYR A 8 18.33 1.15 53.75
N ILE A 9 19.19 2.14 53.53
CA ILE A 9 19.29 2.88 52.27
C ILE A 9 19.86 1.98 51.18
N GLY A 10 20.85 1.15 51.50
CA GLY A 10 21.38 0.16 50.55
C GLY A 10 20.35 -0.90 50.10
N CYS A 11 19.55 -1.41 51.06
CA CYS A 11 18.47 -2.34 50.71
C CYS A 11 17.36 -1.68 49.91
N LEU A 12 16.99 -0.42 50.16
CA LEU A 12 16.01 0.30 49.35
C LEU A 12 16.51 0.55 47.92
N MET A 13 17.78 0.91 47.74
CA MET A 13 18.38 1.06 46.39
C MET A 13 18.48 -0.26 45.67
N ALA A 14 18.80 -1.35 46.33
CA ALA A 14 18.84 -2.68 45.68
C ALA A 14 17.43 -3.17 45.29
N ALA A 15 16.41 -2.89 46.08
CA ALA A 15 15.02 -3.22 45.77
C ALA A 15 14.46 -2.43 44.57
N SER A 16 14.89 -1.17 44.37
CA SER A 16 14.46 -0.37 43.21
C SER A 16 15.09 -0.77 41.89
N LEU A 17 16.23 -1.46 41.88
CA LEU A 17 16.89 -1.96 40.68
C LEU A 17 16.25 -3.22 40.12
N VAL A 18 15.47 -3.97 40.91
CA VAL A 18 14.80 -5.21 40.47
C VAL A 18 13.44 -4.94 39.80
N THR A 19 12.88 -3.76 39.93
CA THR A 19 11.55 -3.42 39.37
C THR A 19 11.58 -2.93 37.92
N PHE A 20 12.76 -2.83 37.30
CA PHE A 20 12.90 -2.42 35.90
C PHE A 20 13.03 -3.57 34.90
N SER A 21 12.85 -4.83 35.30
CA SER A 21 12.60 -5.90 34.32
C SER A 21 11.17 -5.77 33.83
N SER A 22 10.96 -4.78 32.95
CA SER A 22 9.76 -4.63 32.16
C SER A 22 9.54 -5.94 31.40
N CYS A 23 8.38 -6.57 31.59
CA CYS A 23 7.91 -7.68 30.78
C CYS A 23 7.73 -7.16 29.35
N GLY A 24 8.74 -7.29 28.49
CA GLY A 24 8.66 -6.99 27.06
C GLY A 24 7.50 -7.74 26.40
N ASP A 25 7.34 -9.01 26.74
CA ASP A 25 6.27 -9.89 26.21
C ASP A 25 4.83 -9.44 26.52
N PHE A 26 4.62 -8.60 27.55
CA PHE A 26 3.27 -8.12 27.88
C PHE A 26 2.81 -6.99 26.95
N LEU A 27 3.74 -6.31 26.30
CA LEU A 27 3.45 -5.22 25.36
C LEU A 27 3.53 -5.68 23.90
N ASP A 28 4.00 -6.89 23.63
CA ASP A 28 3.90 -7.49 22.30
C ASP A 28 2.45 -7.94 22.05
N GLU A 29 1.72 -7.06 21.36
CA GLU A 29 0.39 -7.39 20.88
C GLU A 29 0.49 -8.50 19.83
N ASP A 30 0.16 -9.73 20.21
CA ASP A 30 -0.21 -10.76 19.24
C ASP A 30 -1.66 -10.51 18.79
N PRO A 31 -1.92 -9.89 17.65
CA PRO A 31 -3.26 -9.52 17.21
C PRO A 31 -4.04 -10.79 16.89
N LYS A 32 -4.78 -11.30 17.90
CA LYS A 32 -5.64 -12.45 17.75
C LYS A 32 -6.78 -12.11 16.80
N GLY A 33 -6.75 -12.73 15.61
CA GLY A 33 -7.78 -12.55 14.59
C GLY A 33 -7.45 -11.53 13.49
N GLN A 34 -6.27 -10.89 13.50
CA GLN A 34 -5.76 -10.15 12.35
C GLN A 34 -4.75 -10.99 11.56
N LEU A 35 -4.91 -11.02 10.25
CA LEU A 35 -3.95 -11.62 9.35
C LEU A 35 -2.77 -10.64 9.19
N THR A 36 -1.63 -10.99 9.78
CA THR A 36 -0.36 -10.28 9.51
C THR A 36 0.32 -10.89 8.28
N PRO A 37 1.19 -10.15 7.57
CA PRO A 37 1.91 -10.70 6.42
C PRO A 37 2.66 -12.00 6.74
N GLU A 38 3.21 -12.13 7.95
CA GLU A 38 3.94 -13.32 8.42
C GLU A 38 3.03 -14.53 8.61
N LYS A 39 1.75 -14.30 8.91
CA LYS A 39 0.74 -15.34 9.13
C LYS A 39 -0.09 -15.64 7.87
N PHE A 40 0.00 -14.82 6.83
CA PHE A 40 -0.83 -14.93 5.63
C PHE A 40 -0.13 -15.69 4.49
N PHE A 41 1.15 -15.45 4.24
CA PHE A 41 1.87 -16.06 3.11
C PHE A 41 2.47 -17.44 3.47
N LEU A 42 1.62 -18.40 3.86
CA LEU A 42 2.05 -19.74 4.31
C LEU A 42 1.71 -20.86 3.33
N THR A 43 0.79 -20.63 2.41
CA THR A 43 0.32 -21.66 1.48
C THR A 43 0.18 -21.12 0.05
N GLU A 44 0.06 -22.03 -0.93
CA GLU A 44 -0.26 -21.66 -2.32
C GLU A 44 -1.64 -20.96 -2.41
N ALA A 45 -2.59 -21.39 -1.56
CA ALA A 45 -3.90 -20.74 -1.50
C ALA A 45 -3.81 -19.28 -1.06
N ASP A 46 -2.90 -18.96 -0.13
CA ASP A 46 -2.68 -17.58 0.33
C ASP A 46 -2.08 -16.71 -0.78
N LEU A 47 -1.10 -17.23 -1.53
CA LEU A 47 -0.56 -16.54 -2.70
C LEU A 47 -1.65 -16.28 -3.75
N THR A 48 -2.45 -17.28 -4.07
CA THR A 48 -3.56 -17.15 -5.00
C THR A 48 -4.58 -16.13 -4.50
N ALA A 49 -4.91 -16.15 -3.22
CA ALA A 49 -5.82 -15.18 -2.61
C ALA A 49 -5.27 -13.75 -2.67
N SER A 50 -3.95 -13.57 -2.47
CA SER A 50 -3.31 -12.24 -2.57
C SER A 50 -3.36 -11.68 -3.99
N VAL A 51 -3.11 -12.51 -4.99
CA VAL A 51 -3.25 -12.13 -6.41
C VAL A 51 -4.69 -11.81 -6.76
N ASN A 52 -5.65 -12.63 -6.32
CA ASN A 52 -7.08 -12.33 -6.52
C ASN A 52 -7.51 -11.02 -5.87
N ALA A 53 -7.01 -10.72 -4.66
CA ALA A 53 -7.26 -9.45 -3.98
C ALA A 53 -6.63 -8.26 -4.74
N LEU A 54 -5.48 -8.46 -5.39
CA LEU A 54 -4.88 -7.46 -6.26
C LEU A 54 -5.77 -7.19 -7.48
N TYR A 55 -6.26 -8.23 -8.15
CA TYR A 55 -7.18 -8.09 -9.28
C TYR A 55 -8.50 -7.41 -8.91
N GLU A 56 -9.04 -7.68 -7.72
CA GLU A 56 -10.23 -6.97 -7.23
C GLU A 56 -10.00 -5.46 -7.12
N ARG A 57 -8.83 -5.04 -6.60
CA ARG A 57 -8.48 -3.62 -6.52
C ARG A 57 -8.32 -2.98 -7.90
N ILE A 58 -7.75 -3.72 -8.86
CA ILE A 58 -7.64 -3.26 -10.24
C ILE A 58 -9.01 -3.11 -10.89
N ASN A 59 -9.90 -4.07 -10.68
CA ASN A 59 -11.27 -3.98 -11.18
C ASN A 59 -11.97 -2.71 -10.68
N GLN A 60 -11.73 -2.29 -9.44
CA GLN A 60 -12.25 -1.04 -8.91
C GLN A 60 -11.73 0.19 -9.69
N THR A 61 -10.47 0.19 -10.13
CA THR A 61 -9.91 1.30 -10.94
C THR A 61 -10.51 1.35 -12.35
N GLN A 62 -11.01 0.22 -12.86
CA GLN A 62 -11.57 0.08 -14.22
C GLN A 62 -13.09 0.17 -14.25
N SER A 63 -13.74 0.39 -13.11
CA SER A 63 -15.20 0.49 -13.03
C SER A 63 -15.69 1.70 -13.83
N TRP A 64 -16.70 1.49 -14.67
CA TRP A 64 -17.39 2.58 -15.38
C TRP A 64 -18.02 3.61 -14.44
N THR A 65 -18.19 3.26 -13.16
CA THR A 65 -18.65 4.18 -12.13
C THR A 65 -17.54 5.06 -11.58
N ASN A 66 -16.27 4.76 -11.93
CA ASN A 66 -15.13 5.60 -11.57
C ASN A 66 -15.17 6.90 -12.43
N PRO A 67 -15.32 8.08 -11.81
CA PRO A 67 -15.40 9.33 -12.55
C PRO A 67 -14.13 9.70 -13.32
N MET A 68 -12.98 9.19 -12.94
CA MET A 68 -11.69 9.42 -13.63
C MET A 68 -11.38 8.37 -14.69
N TYR A 69 -12.38 7.60 -15.09
CA TYR A 69 -12.19 6.75 -16.27
C TYR A 69 -11.82 7.65 -17.48
N PRO A 70 -10.80 7.30 -18.29
CA PRO A 70 -10.20 8.22 -19.27
C PRO A 70 -11.15 8.87 -20.27
N GLN A 71 -12.32 8.26 -20.49
CA GLN A 71 -13.31 8.74 -21.47
C GLN A 71 -14.00 10.06 -21.06
N TRP A 72 -14.07 10.39 -19.78
CA TRP A 72 -14.86 11.52 -19.31
C TRP A 72 -14.29 12.88 -19.71
N GLN A 73 -13.07 12.95 -20.20
CA GLN A 73 -12.45 14.17 -20.70
C GLN A 73 -12.31 14.17 -22.23
N GLY A 74 -12.92 13.19 -22.89
CA GLY A 74 -13.05 13.18 -24.33
C GLY A 74 -14.28 13.95 -24.82
N ASP A 75 -14.35 14.22 -26.10
CA ASP A 75 -15.47 14.88 -26.76
C ASP A 75 -16.52 13.88 -27.32
N ASP A 76 -16.28 12.60 -27.12
CA ASP A 76 -17.12 11.48 -27.57
C ASP A 76 -18.13 11.02 -26.50
N ILE A 77 -17.99 11.46 -25.24
CA ILE A 77 -18.86 11.13 -24.12
C ILE A 77 -19.21 12.40 -23.34
N THR A 78 -20.49 12.57 -23.04
CA THR A 78 -20.98 13.67 -22.22
C THR A 78 -21.66 13.17 -20.96
N ALA A 79 -21.28 13.70 -19.81
CA ALA A 79 -21.92 13.40 -18.54
C ALA A 79 -23.26 14.14 -18.38
N ASN A 80 -24.31 13.43 -17.93
CA ASN A 80 -25.58 14.07 -17.60
C ASN A 80 -25.45 14.84 -16.27
N PRO A 81 -25.51 16.19 -16.28
CA PRO A 81 -25.33 17.01 -15.06
C PRO A 81 -26.46 16.88 -14.06
N GLY A 82 -27.63 16.41 -14.48
CA GLY A 82 -28.80 16.20 -13.63
C GLY A 82 -28.81 14.89 -12.85
N SER A 83 -27.78 14.06 -13.00
CA SER A 83 -27.64 12.77 -12.32
C SER A 83 -26.75 12.87 -11.08
N ASN A 84 -26.59 11.74 -10.37
CA ASN A 84 -25.61 11.62 -9.29
C ASN A 84 -24.14 11.56 -9.77
N LYS A 85 -23.87 12.01 -11.00
CA LYS A 85 -22.56 11.99 -11.67
C LYS A 85 -21.95 13.38 -11.82
N GLN A 86 -22.16 14.27 -10.86
CA GLN A 86 -21.63 15.64 -10.90
C GLN A 86 -20.09 15.68 -11.02
N ALA A 87 -19.40 14.72 -10.39
CA ALA A 87 -17.95 14.62 -10.53
C ALA A 87 -17.53 14.34 -11.98
N CYS A 88 -18.27 13.48 -12.69
CA CYS A 88 -18.05 13.22 -14.12
C CYS A 88 -18.36 14.45 -14.97
N ALA A 89 -19.44 15.17 -14.67
CA ALA A 89 -19.81 16.38 -15.40
C ALA A 89 -18.77 17.50 -15.22
N ALA A 90 -18.17 17.63 -14.04
CA ALA A 90 -17.09 18.58 -13.82
C ALA A 90 -15.81 18.21 -14.59
N LEU A 91 -15.52 16.93 -14.72
CA LEU A 91 -14.39 16.43 -15.54
C LEU A 91 -14.63 16.67 -17.03
N ASP A 92 -15.84 16.36 -17.51
CA ASP A 92 -16.28 16.57 -18.89
C ASP A 92 -16.20 18.06 -19.28
N ALA A 93 -16.61 18.93 -18.37
CA ALA A 93 -16.52 20.40 -18.57
C ALA A 93 -15.11 20.99 -18.33
N PHE A 94 -14.07 20.18 -18.04
CA PHE A 94 -12.73 20.65 -17.66
C PHE A 94 -12.75 21.63 -16.47
N ALA A 95 -13.74 21.54 -15.59
CA ALA A 95 -13.97 22.39 -14.43
C ALA A 95 -13.72 21.66 -13.10
N SER A 96 -12.95 20.57 -13.11
CA SER A 96 -12.62 19.81 -11.91
C SER A 96 -11.47 20.44 -11.13
N ASP A 97 -11.48 20.24 -9.83
CA ASP A 97 -10.39 20.59 -8.91
C ASP A 97 -9.89 19.35 -8.14
N GLY A 98 -8.93 19.55 -7.24
CA GLY A 98 -8.37 18.49 -6.42
C GLY A 98 -9.34 17.89 -5.39
N ALA A 99 -10.49 18.51 -5.12
CA ALA A 99 -11.54 18.00 -4.26
C ALA A 99 -12.60 17.18 -5.02
N ASN A 100 -12.52 17.14 -6.35
CA ASN A 100 -13.42 16.34 -7.16
C ASN A 100 -13.31 14.86 -6.75
N LYS A 101 -14.46 14.26 -6.44
CA LYS A 101 -14.51 12.85 -5.98
C LYS A 101 -13.81 11.90 -6.95
N GLY A 102 -13.93 12.10 -8.25
CA GLY A 102 -13.27 11.26 -9.25
C GLY A 102 -11.75 11.35 -9.18
N VAL A 103 -11.22 12.55 -8.99
CA VAL A 103 -9.77 12.79 -8.83
C VAL A 103 -9.26 12.09 -7.57
N VAL A 104 -9.96 12.27 -6.44
CA VAL A 104 -9.61 11.63 -5.16
C VAL A 104 -9.73 10.11 -5.23
N ASP A 105 -10.80 9.59 -5.82
CA ASP A 105 -11.01 8.15 -5.96
C ASP A 105 -9.92 7.51 -6.85
N ALA A 106 -9.58 8.12 -7.97
CA ALA A 106 -8.54 7.61 -8.87
C ALA A 106 -7.17 7.51 -8.16
N TRP A 107 -6.79 8.55 -7.41
CA TRP A 107 -5.58 8.54 -6.60
C TRP A 107 -5.59 7.40 -5.59
N ASN A 108 -6.62 7.35 -4.75
CA ASN A 108 -6.71 6.37 -3.68
C ASN A 108 -6.79 4.93 -4.19
N GLN A 109 -7.53 4.68 -5.26
CA GLN A 109 -7.67 3.35 -5.84
C GLN A 109 -6.35 2.84 -6.41
N HIS A 110 -5.63 3.65 -7.19
CA HIS A 110 -4.33 3.24 -7.73
C HIS A 110 -3.28 3.05 -6.64
N TYR A 111 -3.21 3.92 -5.62
CA TYR A 111 -2.32 3.68 -4.48
C TYR A 111 -2.74 2.46 -3.65
N SER A 112 -4.02 2.09 -3.61
CA SER A 112 -4.49 0.83 -3.03
C SER A 112 -3.97 -0.40 -3.80
N VAL A 113 -3.91 -0.32 -5.14
CA VAL A 113 -3.27 -1.35 -5.98
C VAL A 113 -1.78 -1.43 -5.68
N ILE A 114 -1.08 -0.29 -5.65
CA ILE A 114 0.35 -0.21 -5.35
C ILE A 114 0.65 -0.84 -3.97
N LYS A 115 -0.16 -0.52 -2.96
CA LYS A 115 -0.01 -1.12 -1.62
C LYS A 115 -0.19 -2.64 -1.64
N ALA A 116 -1.18 -3.16 -2.36
CA ALA A 116 -1.39 -4.60 -2.49
C ALA A 116 -0.23 -5.28 -3.24
N ALA A 117 0.26 -4.67 -4.30
CA ALA A 117 1.42 -5.14 -5.03
C ALA A 117 2.69 -5.17 -4.17
N ASN A 118 2.95 -4.09 -3.40
CA ASN A 118 4.08 -4.04 -2.47
C ASN A 118 4.01 -5.16 -1.43
N LEU A 119 2.82 -5.46 -0.89
CA LEU A 119 2.65 -6.56 0.07
C LEU A 119 3.07 -7.91 -0.55
N ILE A 120 2.70 -8.16 -1.79
CA ILE A 120 3.09 -9.39 -2.51
C ILE A 120 4.61 -9.40 -2.75
N THR A 121 5.20 -8.31 -3.26
CA THR A 121 6.64 -8.25 -3.54
C THR A 121 7.50 -8.40 -2.29
N GLU A 122 7.04 -7.94 -1.13
CA GLU A 122 7.75 -8.07 0.15
C GLU A 122 7.60 -9.46 0.81
N SER A 123 6.53 -10.18 0.49
CA SER A 123 6.13 -11.36 1.27
C SER A 123 6.10 -12.66 0.49
N ALA A 124 5.85 -12.64 -0.83
CA ALA A 124 5.67 -13.84 -1.62
C ALA A 124 6.86 -14.80 -1.57
N SER A 125 8.09 -14.28 -1.58
CA SER A 125 9.33 -15.09 -1.54
C SER A 125 9.52 -15.84 -0.20
N LYS A 126 8.76 -15.50 0.83
CA LYS A 126 8.79 -16.17 2.13
C LYS A 126 7.85 -17.38 2.19
N ALA A 127 6.95 -17.51 1.24
CA ALA A 127 6.00 -18.61 1.20
C ALA A 127 6.71 -19.94 0.94
N PRO A 128 6.45 -20.99 1.73
CA PRO A 128 7.07 -22.31 1.55
C PRO A 128 6.37 -23.12 0.45
N VAL A 129 6.36 -22.58 -0.77
CA VAL A 129 5.69 -23.16 -1.95
C VAL A 129 6.65 -23.20 -3.14
N ALA A 130 6.24 -23.84 -4.24
CA ALA A 130 7.05 -23.94 -5.43
C ALA A 130 7.40 -22.57 -5.99
N GLN A 131 8.66 -22.40 -6.44
CA GLN A 131 9.18 -21.12 -6.97
C GLN A 131 8.35 -20.58 -8.13
N GLU A 132 7.84 -21.48 -9.00
CA GLU A 132 6.95 -21.10 -10.11
C GLU A 132 5.70 -20.34 -9.62
N LYS A 133 5.13 -20.74 -8.48
CA LYS A 133 3.95 -20.06 -7.91
C LYS A 133 4.31 -18.71 -7.32
N ILE A 134 5.50 -18.61 -6.71
CA ILE A 134 6.04 -17.35 -6.21
C ILE A 134 6.26 -16.39 -7.39
N ASN A 135 6.89 -16.84 -8.46
CA ASN A 135 7.17 -16.06 -9.65
C ASN A 135 5.86 -15.53 -10.28
N VAL A 136 4.85 -16.37 -10.42
CA VAL A 136 3.54 -15.91 -10.91
C VAL A 136 2.95 -14.80 -10.05
N ALA A 137 3.07 -14.89 -8.73
CA ALA A 137 2.56 -13.84 -7.84
C ALA A 137 3.38 -12.55 -7.96
N LEU A 138 4.71 -12.66 -8.00
CA LEU A 138 5.61 -11.51 -8.17
C LEU A 138 5.41 -10.83 -9.52
N GLY A 139 5.34 -11.59 -10.62
CA GLY A 139 5.11 -11.05 -11.96
C GLY A 139 3.80 -10.26 -12.05
N ASN A 140 2.73 -10.78 -11.46
CA ASN A 140 1.46 -10.04 -11.34
C ASN A 140 1.62 -8.75 -10.53
N ALA A 141 2.30 -8.81 -9.40
CA ALA A 141 2.49 -7.65 -8.52
C ALA A 141 3.29 -6.54 -9.21
N HIS A 142 4.41 -6.88 -9.85
CA HIS A 142 5.24 -5.93 -10.60
C HIS A 142 4.45 -5.31 -11.76
N PHE A 143 3.76 -6.13 -12.57
CA PHE A 143 2.99 -5.62 -13.69
C PHE A 143 1.91 -4.60 -13.26
N TRP A 144 1.11 -4.94 -12.24
CA TRP A 144 0.02 -4.08 -11.83
C TRP A 144 0.48 -2.86 -11.02
N ARG A 145 1.65 -2.92 -10.36
CA ARG A 145 2.29 -1.74 -9.78
C ARG A 145 2.75 -0.78 -10.86
N ALA A 146 3.42 -1.28 -11.88
CA ALA A 146 3.83 -0.51 -13.05
C ALA A 146 2.63 0.15 -13.75
N TYR A 147 1.56 -0.60 -13.97
CA TYR A 147 0.33 -0.09 -14.57
C TYR A 147 -0.27 1.07 -13.76
N SER A 148 -0.33 0.91 -12.44
CA SER A 148 -0.89 1.94 -11.56
C SER A 148 -0.04 3.21 -11.56
N TYR A 149 1.28 3.09 -11.50
CA TYR A 149 2.17 4.24 -11.64
C TYR A 149 2.10 4.88 -13.02
N TYR A 150 1.97 4.09 -14.08
CA TYR A 150 1.80 4.60 -15.44
C TYR A 150 0.51 5.41 -15.60
N TYR A 151 -0.58 4.97 -14.99
CA TYR A 151 -1.82 5.75 -14.95
C TYR A 151 -1.60 7.06 -14.18
N LEU A 152 -1.12 6.95 -12.94
CA LEU A 152 -0.98 8.08 -12.04
C LEU A 152 -0.04 9.18 -12.59
N VAL A 153 1.10 8.80 -13.15
CA VAL A 153 2.08 9.77 -13.68
C VAL A 153 1.53 10.57 -14.87
N ARG A 154 0.68 9.96 -15.68
CA ARG A 154 0.04 10.62 -16.83
C ARG A 154 -1.06 11.59 -16.41
N VAL A 155 -1.74 11.30 -15.30
CA VAL A 155 -2.85 12.11 -14.80
C VAL A 155 -2.37 13.20 -13.84
N PHE A 156 -1.43 12.88 -12.94
CA PHE A 156 -1.03 13.75 -11.83
C PHE A 156 0.38 14.31 -11.96
N GLY A 157 1.21 13.79 -12.87
CA GLY A 157 2.60 14.23 -13.02
C GLY A 157 3.51 13.65 -11.94
N LYS A 158 4.15 14.53 -11.14
CA LYS A 158 5.04 14.10 -10.05
C LYS A 158 4.29 13.35 -8.97
N LEU A 159 4.84 12.20 -8.53
CA LEU A 159 4.20 11.27 -7.61
C LEU A 159 5.13 10.83 -6.47
N PRO A 160 4.63 10.59 -5.26
CA PRO A 160 5.35 9.82 -4.26
C PRO A 160 5.61 8.38 -4.76
N ILE A 161 6.87 7.97 -4.78
CA ILE A 161 7.24 6.57 -5.06
C ILE A 161 7.19 5.79 -3.75
N ILE A 162 6.27 4.84 -3.66
CA ILE A 162 6.06 3.96 -2.50
C ILE A 162 6.23 2.52 -2.96
N THR A 163 7.32 1.87 -2.55
CA THR A 163 7.65 0.49 -2.92
C THR A 163 7.61 -0.48 -1.75
N LYS A 164 7.21 0.01 -0.57
CA LYS A 164 7.11 -0.77 0.67
C LYS A 164 5.79 -0.54 1.37
N THR A 165 5.42 -1.50 2.22
CA THR A 165 4.16 -1.45 3.00
C THR A 165 4.30 -0.74 4.34
N ASN A 166 5.53 -0.48 4.82
CA ASN A 166 5.75 0.15 6.10
C ASN A 166 5.26 1.62 6.10
N ILE A 167 4.64 1.97 7.20
CA ILE A 167 3.95 3.25 7.43
C ILE A 167 4.93 4.44 7.55
N GLU A 168 6.23 4.20 7.66
CA GLU A 168 7.25 5.24 7.85
C GLU A 168 7.43 6.20 6.66
N GLN A 169 6.72 5.95 5.54
CA GLN A 169 6.78 6.78 4.33
C GLN A 169 5.64 7.80 4.20
N PHE A 170 4.98 8.18 5.28
CA PHE A 170 3.89 9.18 5.23
C PHE A 170 4.34 10.54 4.67
N ASP A 171 5.62 10.87 4.76
CA ASP A 171 6.21 12.10 4.22
C ASP A 171 6.90 11.89 2.86
N ALA A 172 6.53 10.86 2.11
CA ALA A 172 7.10 10.61 0.79
C ALA A 172 6.84 11.82 -0.12
N GLN A 173 7.89 12.55 -0.44
CA GLN A 173 7.81 13.70 -1.34
C GLN A 173 7.57 13.26 -2.78
N PRO A 174 6.86 14.05 -3.59
CA PRO A 174 6.69 13.74 -5.00
C PRO A 174 8.03 13.62 -5.72
N SER A 175 8.24 12.52 -6.40
CA SER A 175 9.41 12.27 -7.25
C SER A 175 9.25 12.89 -8.62
N GLU A 176 10.36 13.18 -9.28
CA GLU A 176 10.36 13.66 -10.66
C GLU A 176 9.78 12.59 -11.60
N ILE A 177 9.14 13.03 -12.67
CA ILE A 177 8.43 12.17 -13.63
C ILE A 177 9.34 11.07 -14.17
N GLU A 178 10.59 11.42 -14.48
CA GLU A 178 11.60 10.48 -14.98
C GLU A 178 11.84 9.32 -14.01
N LYS A 179 11.87 9.60 -12.69
CA LYS A 179 12.04 8.58 -11.65
C LYS A 179 10.85 7.63 -11.56
N VAL A 180 9.66 8.15 -11.78
CA VAL A 180 8.46 7.31 -11.84
C VAL A 180 8.51 6.38 -13.05
N TYR A 181 8.94 6.88 -14.23
CA TYR A 181 9.11 6.05 -15.40
C TYR A 181 10.26 5.04 -15.26
N GLU A 182 11.36 5.38 -14.58
CA GLU A 182 12.42 4.41 -14.24
C GLU A 182 11.85 3.23 -13.46
N LEU A 183 11.02 3.49 -12.44
CA LEU A 183 10.36 2.44 -11.67
C LEU A 183 9.40 1.61 -12.54
N ILE A 184 8.57 2.25 -13.36
CA ILE A 184 7.63 1.57 -14.26
C ILE A 184 8.39 0.60 -15.19
N VAL A 185 9.47 1.05 -15.81
CA VAL A 185 10.28 0.22 -16.71
C VAL A 185 10.96 -0.93 -15.95
N GLN A 186 11.43 -0.68 -14.72
CA GLN A 186 12.03 -1.72 -13.91
C GLN A 186 11.00 -2.79 -13.54
N ASP A 187 9.84 -2.39 -13.03
CA ASP A 187 8.75 -3.30 -12.68
C ASP A 187 8.28 -4.15 -13.89
N LEU A 188 8.19 -3.55 -15.08
CA LEU A 188 7.82 -4.31 -16.29
C LEU A 188 8.89 -5.33 -16.69
N LYS A 189 10.18 -5.01 -16.50
CA LYS A 189 11.27 -5.97 -16.72
C LYS A 189 11.22 -7.10 -15.70
N ASP A 190 10.98 -6.78 -14.43
CA ASP A 190 10.86 -7.77 -13.37
C ASP A 190 9.67 -8.69 -13.65
N ALA A 191 8.51 -8.15 -14.05
CA ALA A 191 7.34 -8.92 -14.42
C ALA A 191 7.54 -9.88 -15.61
N ILE A 192 8.47 -9.58 -16.53
CA ILE A 192 8.79 -10.45 -17.67
C ILE A 192 9.75 -11.57 -17.25
N ASN A 193 10.61 -11.31 -16.27
CA ASN A 193 11.66 -12.23 -15.84
C ASN A 193 11.19 -13.24 -14.78
N GLU A 194 10.05 -12.99 -14.12
CA GLU A 194 9.42 -13.89 -13.16
C GLU A 194 8.55 -14.94 -13.85
#